data_7ad7f258a3b641e2f21525ca9a9466b5
#
_entry.id   7ad7f258a3b641e2f21525ca9a9466b5
#
_cell.length_a   1.000
_cell.length_b   1.000
_cell.length_c   1.000
_cell.angle_alpha   90.00
_cell.angle_beta   90.00
_cell.angle_gamma   90.00
#
_symmetry.space_group_name_H-M   'P 1'
#
loop_
_entity.id
_entity.type
_entity.pdbx_description
1 polymer ?
#
loop_
_entity_poly.entity_id
_entity_poly.type
_entity_poly.pdbx_seq_one_letter_code
_entity_poly.pdbx_strand_id
1 'polypeptide(L)'
;MEILRYILFFYAFLGVLIAGGLLFDKGNKASFYLMLFALLFSIEEIDFLYVTSDLLLQYPQFYMLGFPACLLAGPLIFFYIKQFEKKTTLSATTYLLHAIPFLLYLMFTLYMLQYSGAQRITNASTHYQSTINLLNYGKVLHVLFYAVLIYRFITDKRKAWVLEQKIYLVLLVGIYVVT
;
A
#
# COMPACT_ATOMS: atom_id res chain seq x y z
N MET A 1 -7.68 6.01 22.75
CA MET A 1 -7.28 4.92 21.79
C MET A 1 -8.47 4.26 21.09
N GLU A 2 -9.63 4.09 21.74
CA GLU A 2 -10.80 3.45 21.10
C GLU A 2 -11.35 4.22 19.89
N ILE A 3 -11.52 5.54 20.00
CA ILE A 3 -12.04 6.38 18.89
C ILE A 3 -11.18 6.21 17.64
N LEU A 4 -9.85 6.18 17.77
CA LEU A 4 -8.94 5.99 16.63
C LEU A 4 -9.19 4.64 15.95
N ARG A 5 -9.40 3.56 16.73
CA ARG A 5 -9.70 2.23 16.18
C ARG A 5 -11.01 2.22 15.37
N TYR A 6 -12.06 2.91 15.83
CA TYR A 6 -13.30 3.03 15.07
C TYR A 6 -13.11 3.81 13.76
N ILE A 7 -12.30 4.87 13.80
CA ILE A 7 -11.97 5.65 12.60
C ILE A 7 -11.23 4.80 11.58
N LEU A 8 -10.19 4.06 12.00
CA LEU A 8 -9.41 3.17 11.12
C LEU A 8 -10.26 2.03 10.56
N PHE A 9 -11.11 1.42 11.39
CA PHE A 9 -12.05 0.41 10.91
C PHE A 9 -13.02 0.96 9.86
N PHE A 10 -13.52 2.18 10.07
CA PHE A 10 -14.37 2.85 9.09
C PHE A 10 -13.64 3.11 7.78
N TYR A 11 -12.36 3.54 7.83
CA TYR A 11 -11.54 3.74 6.62
C TYR A 11 -11.26 2.42 5.89
N ALA A 12 -10.95 1.35 6.62
CA ALA A 12 -10.78 0.03 6.02
C ALA A 12 -12.05 -0.43 5.30
N PHE A 13 -13.21 -0.27 5.95
CA PHE A 13 -14.50 -0.61 5.35
C PHE A 13 -14.83 0.26 4.11
N LEU A 14 -14.55 1.57 4.19
CA LEU A 14 -14.75 2.49 3.06
C LEU A 14 -13.88 2.10 1.87
N GLY A 15 -12.62 1.72 2.10
CA GLY A 15 -11.73 1.23 1.04
C GLY A 15 -12.27 -0.02 0.34
N VAL A 16 -12.82 -0.98 1.09
CA VAL A 16 -13.49 -2.17 0.51
C VAL A 16 -14.71 -1.76 -0.33
N LEU A 17 -15.54 -0.84 0.14
CA LEU A 17 -16.70 -0.36 -0.61
C LEU A 17 -16.30 0.34 -1.91
N ILE A 18 -15.26 1.20 -1.87
CA ILE A 18 -14.74 1.88 -3.06
C ILE A 18 -14.22 0.83 -4.05
N ALA A 19 -13.44 -0.14 -3.57
CA ALA A 19 -12.94 -1.22 -4.42
C ALA A 19 -14.08 -2.02 -5.06
N GLY A 20 -15.12 -2.36 -4.29
CA GLY A 20 -16.32 -3.03 -4.78
C GLY A 20 -17.03 -2.22 -5.86
N GLY A 21 -17.19 -0.90 -5.68
CA GLY A 21 -17.78 -0.02 -6.70
C GLY A 21 -16.96 0.01 -8.00
N LEU A 22 -15.63 0.04 -7.90
CA LEU A 22 -14.72 0.08 -9.05
C LEU A 22 -14.67 -1.25 -9.84
N LEU A 23 -15.05 -2.38 -9.23
CA LEU A 23 -15.19 -3.67 -9.93
C LEU A 23 -16.19 -3.63 -11.09
N PHE A 24 -17.19 -2.76 -11.01
CA PHE A 24 -18.22 -2.63 -12.03
C PHE A 24 -17.78 -1.75 -13.21
N ASP A 25 -16.68 -0.99 -13.10
CA ASP A 25 -16.10 -0.18 -14.19
C ASP A 25 -15.23 -1.04 -15.11
N LYS A 26 -15.90 -1.98 -15.81
CA LYS A 26 -15.25 -2.96 -16.68
C LYS A 26 -14.59 -2.27 -17.88
N GLY A 27 -13.31 -2.57 -18.10
CA GLY A 27 -12.52 -2.11 -19.25
C GLY A 27 -11.69 -0.86 -18.99
N ASN A 28 -11.85 -0.20 -17.88
CA ASN A 28 -11.00 0.94 -17.50
C ASN A 28 -9.80 0.45 -16.65
N LYS A 29 -8.62 0.39 -17.28
CA LYS A 29 -7.39 -0.03 -16.58
C LYS A 29 -7.01 0.89 -15.42
N ALA A 30 -7.34 2.18 -15.49
CA ALA A 30 -7.08 3.11 -14.41
C ALA A 30 -7.93 2.73 -13.18
N SER A 31 -9.22 2.48 -13.35
CA SER A 31 -10.12 2.03 -12.28
C SER A 31 -9.62 0.74 -11.63
N PHE A 32 -9.04 -0.17 -12.41
CA PHE A 32 -8.45 -1.39 -11.88
C PHE A 32 -7.28 -1.12 -10.91
N TYR A 33 -6.35 -0.20 -11.24
CA TYR A 33 -5.26 0.14 -10.33
C TYR A 33 -5.76 0.85 -9.07
N LEU A 34 -6.76 1.73 -9.20
CA LEU A 34 -7.37 2.41 -8.07
C LEU A 34 -8.11 1.43 -7.16
N MET A 35 -8.80 0.44 -7.73
CA MET A 35 -9.43 -0.65 -7.00
C MET A 35 -8.40 -1.43 -6.17
N LEU A 36 -7.30 -1.85 -6.80
CA LEU A 36 -6.23 -2.57 -6.09
C LEU A 36 -5.61 -1.71 -4.99
N PHE A 37 -5.40 -0.42 -5.24
CA PHE A 37 -4.91 0.50 -4.22
C PHE A 37 -5.87 0.60 -3.03
N ALA A 38 -7.18 0.75 -3.27
CA ALA A 38 -8.18 0.82 -2.21
C ALA A 38 -8.25 -0.47 -1.37
N LEU A 39 -8.10 -1.64 -2.01
CA LEU A 39 -8.02 -2.93 -1.30
C LEU A 39 -6.76 -3.03 -0.45
N LEU A 40 -5.60 -2.64 -0.97
CA LEU A 40 -4.34 -2.68 -0.22
C LEU A 40 -4.39 -1.72 0.97
N PHE A 41 -4.91 -0.53 0.76
CA PHE A 41 -5.14 0.43 1.85
C PHE A 41 -6.00 -0.19 2.97
N SER A 42 -7.10 -0.85 2.61
CA SER A 42 -7.95 -1.54 3.60
C SER A 42 -7.21 -2.65 4.33
N ILE A 43 -6.35 -3.40 3.64
CA ILE A 43 -5.51 -4.46 4.24
C ILE A 43 -4.53 -3.84 5.25
N GLU A 44 -3.89 -2.72 4.92
CA GLU A 44 -2.97 -2.02 5.82
C GLU A 44 -3.65 -1.51 7.07
N GLU A 45 -4.83 -0.89 6.94
CA GLU A 45 -5.60 -0.43 8.08
C GLU A 45 -6.04 -1.59 8.99
N ILE A 46 -6.43 -2.72 8.41
CA ILE A 46 -6.77 -3.94 9.17
C ILE A 46 -5.53 -4.51 9.85
N ASP A 47 -4.38 -4.55 9.16
CA ASP A 47 -3.12 -5.04 9.74
C ASP A 47 -2.67 -4.15 10.90
N PHE A 48 -2.77 -2.83 10.77
CA PHE A 48 -2.47 -1.89 11.84
C PHE A 48 -3.41 -2.08 13.05
N LEU A 49 -4.72 -2.21 12.82
CA LEU A 49 -5.69 -2.50 13.88
C LEU A 49 -5.39 -3.82 14.58
N TYR A 50 -5.03 -4.84 13.82
CA TYR A 50 -4.65 -6.15 14.34
C TYR A 50 -3.39 -6.07 15.22
N VAL A 51 -2.31 -5.44 14.74
CA VAL A 51 -1.03 -5.33 15.45
C VAL A 51 -1.13 -4.46 16.71
N THR A 52 -2.00 -3.45 16.71
CA THR A 52 -2.18 -2.52 17.84
C THR A 52 -3.28 -2.94 18.83
N SER A 53 -3.88 -4.11 18.63
CA SER A 53 -4.93 -4.66 19.50
C SER A 53 -4.50 -5.98 20.15
N ASP A 54 -5.31 -6.47 21.08
CA ASP A 54 -5.09 -7.78 21.71
C ASP A 54 -5.26 -8.96 20.73
N LEU A 55 -5.78 -8.69 19.51
CA LEU A 55 -5.92 -9.69 18.46
C LEU A 55 -4.57 -10.30 18.05
N LEU A 56 -3.49 -9.51 18.11
CA LEU A 56 -2.13 -10.02 17.86
C LEU A 56 -1.77 -11.19 18.79
N LEU A 57 -2.10 -11.09 20.07
CA LEU A 57 -1.82 -12.13 21.04
C LEU A 57 -2.79 -13.31 20.95
N GLN A 58 -4.05 -13.05 20.60
CA GLN A 58 -5.09 -14.08 20.45
C GLN A 58 -4.89 -14.91 19.17
N TYR A 59 -4.46 -14.26 18.08
CA TYR A 59 -4.34 -14.86 16.74
C TYR A 59 -2.96 -14.63 16.12
N PRO A 60 -1.87 -15.01 16.76
CA PRO A 60 -0.51 -14.67 16.32
C PRO A 60 -0.14 -15.22 14.93
N GLN A 61 -0.91 -16.19 14.41
CA GLN A 61 -0.70 -16.77 13.08
C GLN A 61 -0.88 -15.78 11.93
N PHE A 62 -1.54 -14.64 12.13
CA PHE A 62 -1.73 -13.60 11.10
C PHE A 62 -0.62 -12.54 11.10
N TYR A 63 0.27 -12.54 12.10
CA TYR A 63 1.36 -11.58 12.18
C TYR A 63 2.25 -11.59 10.93
N MET A 64 2.53 -10.41 10.40
CA MET A 64 3.32 -10.13 9.19
C MET A 64 2.64 -10.48 7.84
N LEU A 65 1.40 -10.93 7.78
CA LEU A 65 0.76 -11.23 6.48
C LEU A 65 0.54 -9.97 5.64
N GLY A 66 0.16 -8.85 6.26
CA GLY A 66 -0.02 -7.56 5.60
C GLY A 66 1.30 -6.82 5.26
N PHE A 67 2.40 -7.22 5.89
CA PHE A 67 3.67 -6.48 5.88
C PHE A 67 4.21 -6.08 4.50
N PRO A 68 4.18 -6.92 3.43
CA PRO A 68 4.66 -6.52 2.11
C PRO A 68 3.66 -5.66 1.32
N ALA A 69 2.37 -5.65 1.68
CA ALA A 69 1.31 -5.05 0.87
C ALA A 69 1.52 -3.55 0.62
N CYS A 70 1.98 -2.80 1.63
CA CYS A 70 2.23 -1.36 1.57
C CYS A 70 3.16 -0.94 0.41
N LEU A 71 4.08 -1.81 0.00
CA LEU A 71 5.02 -1.51 -1.07
C LEU A 71 4.42 -1.56 -2.47
N LEU A 72 3.20 -2.05 -2.61
CA LEU A 72 2.45 -1.97 -3.86
C LEU A 72 1.61 -0.70 -3.98
N ALA A 73 1.29 -0.03 -2.89
CA ALA A 73 0.44 1.16 -2.90
C ALA A 73 1.01 2.28 -3.79
N GLY A 74 2.29 2.62 -3.62
CA GLY A 74 2.98 3.62 -4.45
C GLY A 74 2.99 3.30 -5.95
N PRO A 75 3.45 2.10 -6.36
CA PRO A 75 3.33 1.62 -7.73
C PRO A 75 1.92 1.71 -8.30
N LEU A 76 0.90 1.29 -7.56
CA LEU A 76 -0.48 1.30 -8.04
C LEU A 76 -1.01 2.71 -8.30
N ILE A 77 -0.75 3.67 -7.39
CA ILE A 77 -1.09 5.08 -7.65
C ILE A 77 -0.34 5.60 -8.87
N PHE A 78 0.94 5.30 -9.00
CA PHE A 78 1.74 5.70 -10.15
C PHE A 78 1.19 5.13 -11.46
N PHE A 79 0.83 3.84 -11.50
CA PHE A 79 0.23 3.20 -12.67
C PHE A 79 -1.16 3.76 -12.98
N TYR A 80 -1.97 4.02 -11.95
CA TYR A 80 -3.25 4.70 -12.09
C TYR A 80 -3.08 6.03 -12.82
N ILE A 81 -2.19 6.90 -12.36
CA ILE A 81 -1.97 8.22 -12.93
C ILE A 81 -1.47 8.12 -14.38
N LYS A 82 -0.53 7.22 -14.66
CA LYS A 82 0.00 6.97 -15.99
C LYS A 82 -1.08 6.51 -16.97
N GLN A 83 -1.96 5.62 -16.52
CA GLN A 83 -3.03 5.09 -17.34
C GLN A 83 -4.14 6.11 -17.56
N PHE A 84 -4.42 6.92 -16.54
CA PHE A 84 -5.40 8.00 -16.61
C PHE A 84 -5.03 9.06 -17.64
N GLU A 85 -3.74 9.41 -17.73
CA GLU A 85 -3.26 10.44 -18.67
C GLU A 85 -3.22 9.97 -20.12
N LYS A 86 -2.64 8.82 -20.40
CA LYS A 86 -2.26 8.45 -21.78
C LYS A 86 -2.92 7.18 -22.34
N LYS A 87 -3.64 6.42 -21.52
CA LYS A 87 -4.12 5.08 -21.87
C LYS A 87 -3.02 4.17 -22.48
N THR A 88 -1.76 4.43 -22.11
CA THR A 88 -0.60 3.71 -22.65
C THR A 88 -0.43 2.37 -21.97
N THR A 89 -0.14 1.33 -22.71
CA THR A 89 0.27 0.04 -22.14
C THR A 89 1.68 0.18 -21.57
N LEU A 90 1.82 -0.04 -20.27
CA LEU A 90 3.13 -0.12 -19.64
C LEU A 90 3.82 -1.42 -20.03
N SER A 91 5.14 -1.41 -20.17
CA SER A 91 5.89 -2.62 -20.47
C SER A 91 5.94 -3.58 -19.26
N ALA A 92 6.05 -4.87 -19.52
CA ALA A 92 6.23 -5.87 -18.44
C ALA A 92 7.46 -5.58 -17.58
N THR A 93 8.53 -5.06 -18.17
CA THR A 93 9.74 -4.64 -17.45
C THR A 93 9.45 -3.52 -16.44
N THR A 94 8.59 -2.55 -16.81
CA THR A 94 8.18 -1.48 -15.89
C THR A 94 7.46 -2.05 -14.67
N TYR A 95 6.50 -2.96 -14.87
CA TYR A 95 5.81 -3.61 -13.75
C TYR A 95 6.77 -4.37 -12.84
N LEU A 96 7.69 -5.13 -13.43
CA LEU A 96 8.66 -5.92 -12.69
C LEU A 96 9.58 -5.03 -11.84
N LEU A 97 10.12 -3.95 -12.41
CA LEU A 97 11.00 -3.03 -11.68
C LEU A 97 10.29 -2.40 -10.46
N HIS A 98 9.03 -2.01 -10.63
CA HIS A 98 8.24 -1.44 -9.54
C HIS A 98 7.79 -2.49 -8.51
N ALA A 99 7.78 -3.78 -8.86
CA ALA A 99 7.44 -4.87 -7.95
C ALA A 99 8.65 -5.38 -7.13
N ILE A 100 9.90 -5.03 -7.49
CA ILE A 100 11.11 -5.51 -6.79
C ILE A 100 11.04 -5.28 -5.27
N PRO A 101 10.74 -4.08 -4.76
CA PRO A 101 10.67 -3.88 -3.31
C PRO A 101 9.65 -4.79 -2.64
N PHE A 102 8.46 -4.92 -3.23
CA PHE A 102 7.42 -5.84 -2.74
C PHE A 102 7.92 -7.29 -2.70
N LEU A 103 8.59 -7.77 -3.78
CA LEU A 103 9.08 -9.14 -3.85
C LEU A 103 10.15 -9.42 -2.78
N LEU A 104 11.03 -8.47 -2.49
CA LEU A 104 12.03 -8.60 -1.43
C LEU A 104 11.37 -8.76 -0.05
N TYR A 105 10.35 -7.93 0.24
CA TYR A 105 9.60 -8.02 1.50
C TYR A 105 8.77 -9.31 1.56
N LEU A 106 8.17 -9.70 0.45
CA LEU A 106 7.42 -10.96 0.37
C LEU A 106 8.33 -12.16 0.67
N MET A 107 9.55 -12.18 0.12
CA MET A 107 10.53 -13.24 0.42
C MET A 107 10.86 -13.29 1.91
N PHE A 108 11.10 -12.15 2.54
CA PHE A 108 11.33 -12.08 3.99
C PHE A 108 10.09 -12.55 4.78
N THR A 109 8.90 -12.11 4.39
CA THR A 109 7.64 -12.55 5.01
C THR A 109 7.46 -14.06 4.88
N LEU A 110 7.66 -14.64 3.70
CA LEU A 110 7.56 -16.09 3.46
C LEU A 110 8.58 -16.86 4.30
N TYR A 111 9.80 -16.33 4.45
CA TYR A 111 10.78 -16.90 5.36
C TYR A 111 10.29 -16.88 6.82
N MET A 112 9.72 -15.77 7.28
CA MET A 112 9.17 -15.68 8.65
C MET A 112 7.94 -16.57 8.87
N LEU A 113 7.17 -16.88 7.82
CA LEU A 113 6.00 -17.77 7.90
C LEU A 113 6.36 -19.24 8.19
N GLN A 114 7.64 -19.63 8.11
CA GLN A 114 8.09 -20.96 8.53
C GLN A 114 8.00 -21.17 10.06
N TYR A 115 7.96 -20.09 10.82
CA TYR A 115 7.80 -20.12 12.28
C TYR A 115 6.33 -20.08 12.67
N SER A 116 5.98 -20.66 13.81
CA SER A 116 4.64 -20.47 14.39
C SER A 116 4.39 -18.99 14.70
N GLY A 117 3.14 -18.56 14.77
CA GLY A 117 2.79 -17.15 15.01
C GLY A 117 3.49 -16.56 16.24
N ALA A 118 3.47 -17.26 17.37
CA ALA A 118 4.15 -16.82 18.60
C ALA A 118 5.67 -16.74 18.41
N GLN A 119 6.29 -17.72 17.74
CA GLN A 119 7.71 -17.69 17.43
C GLN A 119 8.07 -16.53 16.48
N ARG A 120 7.20 -16.20 15.50
CA ARG A 120 7.41 -15.04 14.61
C ARG A 120 7.48 -13.74 15.39
N ILE A 121 6.56 -13.51 16.32
CA ILE A 121 6.56 -12.31 17.18
C ILE A 121 7.84 -12.23 17.98
N THR A 122 8.25 -13.32 18.63
CA THR A 122 9.49 -13.38 19.42
C THR A 122 10.71 -13.16 18.53
N ASN A 123 10.82 -13.88 17.40
CA ASN A 123 11.96 -13.75 16.50
C ASN A 123 12.05 -12.35 15.88
N ALA A 124 10.92 -11.73 15.55
CA ALA A 124 10.86 -10.36 15.03
C ALA A 124 11.46 -9.35 16.03
N SER A 125 11.16 -9.50 17.31
CA SER A 125 11.63 -8.60 18.38
C SER A 125 13.04 -8.91 18.90
N THR A 126 13.59 -10.09 18.62
CA THR A 126 14.90 -10.53 19.11
C THR A 126 15.92 -10.70 17.98
N HIS A 127 15.77 -11.75 17.17
CA HIS A 127 16.76 -12.13 16.16
C HIS A 127 16.71 -11.24 14.91
N TYR A 128 15.53 -10.77 14.51
CA TYR A 128 15.33 -10.02 13.25
C TYR A 128 14.99 -8.55 13.45
N GLN A 129 15.10 -8.01 14.66
CA GLN A 129 14.78 -6.62 14.97
C GLN A 129 15.53 -5.63 14.05
N SER A 130 16.83 -5.82 13.85
CA SER A 130 17.62 -4.95 12.98
C SER A 130 17.21 -5.05 11.52
N THR A 131 16.87 -6.27 11.05
CA THR A 131 16.38 -6.49 9.68
C THR A 131 15.03 -5.81 9.48
N ILE A 132 14.10 -5.96 10.43
CA ILE A 132 12.78 -5.34 10.38
C ILE A 132 12.89 -3.81 10.42
N ASN A 133 13.78 -3.26 11.25
CA ASN A 133 14.04 -1.82 11.28
C ASN A 133 14.57 -1.32 9.92
N LEU A 134 15.51 -2.04 9.32
CA LEU A 134 16.02 -1.72 7.99
C LEU A 134 14.91 -1.75 6.92
N LEU A 135 14.06 -2.77 6.96
CA LEU A 135 12.91 -2.89 6.09
C LEU A 135 11.93 -1.73 6.30
N ASN A 136 11.63 -1.35 7.54
CA ASN A 136 10.76 -0.20 7.83
C ASN A 136 11.34 1.11 7.30
N TYR A 137 12.65 1.36 7.42
CA TYR A 137 13.29 2.51 6.77
C TYR A 137 13.17 2.43 5.23
N GLY A 138 13.31 1.22 4.67
CA GLY A 138 13.07 0.98 3.24
C GLY A 138 11.65 1.34 2.81
N LYS A 139 10.63 1.01 3.64
CA LYS A 139 9.23 1.42 3.40
C LYS A 139 9.10 2.95 3.34
N VAL A 140 9.63 3.66 4.34
CA VAL A 140 9.58 5.13 4.37
C VAL A 140 10.24 5.74 3.13
N LEU A 141 11.42 5.27 2.76
CA LEU A 141 12.11 5.73 1.55
C LEU A 141 11.31 5.45 0.27
N HIS A 142 10.66 4.30 0.19
CA HIS A 142 9.81 3.93 -0.93
C HIS A 142 8.58 4.84 -1.04
N VAL A 143 7.90 5.14 0.09
CA VAL A 143 6.78 6.09 0.14
C VAL A 143 7.22 7.46 -0.35
N LEU A 144 8.34 7.98 0.17
CA LEU A 144 8.89 9.28 -0.22
C LEU A 144 9.27 9.31 -1.71
N PHE A 145 9.87 8.24 -2.22
CA PHE A 145 10.21 8.12 -3.64
C PHE A 145 8.98 8.27 -4.53
N TYR A 146 7.89 7.52 -4.23
CA TYR A 146 6.66 7.63 -5.01
C TYR A 146 5.94 8.96 -4.82
N ALA A 147 5.94 9.52 -3.63
CA ALA A 147 5.37 10.84 -3.38
C ALA A 147 6.06 11.91 -4.25
N VAL A 148 7.40 11.90 -4.30
CA VAL A 148 8.18 12.81 -5.16
C VAL A 148 7.94 12.54 -6.65
N LEU A 149 7.91 11.27 -7.05
CA LEU A 149 7.68 10.87 -8.44
C LEU A 149 6.32 11.35 -8.93
N ILE A 150 5.27 11.13 -8.14
CA ILE A 150 3.89 11.52 -8.45
C ILE A 150 3.75 13.04 -8.41
N TYR A 151 4.35 13.72 -7.42
CA TYR A 151 4.36 15.18 -7.35
C TYR A 151 4.97 15.81 -8.60
N ARG A 152 6.14 15.34 -9.03
CA ARG A 152 6.77 15.79 -10.28
C ARG A 152 5.87 15.56 -11.50
N PHE A 153 5.19 14.44 -11.53
CA PHE A 153 4.28 14.09 -12.62
C PHE A 153 3.08 15.02 -12.68
N ILE A 154 2.48 15.40 -11.53
CA ILE A 154 1.33 16.30 -11.44
C ILE A 154 1.72 17.76 -11.77
N THR A 155 2.92 18.17 -11.36
CA THR A 155 3.40 19.54 -11.52
C THR A 155 4.04 19.81 -12.89
N ASP A 156 4.21 18.80 -13.74
CA ASP A 156 4.75 18.97 -15.07
C ASP A 156 3.83 19.92 -15.88
N LYS A 157 4.35 21.14 -16.16
CA LYS A 157 3.62 22.21 -16.85
C LYS A 157 3.20 21.84 -18.29
N ARG A 158 3.79 20.80 -18.87
CA ARG A 158 3.45 20.28 -20.20
C ARG A 158 2.12 19.55 -20.24
N LYS A 159 1.53 19.27 -19.06
CA LYS A 159 0.30 18.50 -18.92
C LYS A 159 -0.86 19.42 -18.63
N ALA A 160 -1.85 19.38 -19.51
CA ALA A 160 -3.08 20.16 -19.37
C ALA A 160 -4.03 19.48 -18.35
N TRP A 161 -3.62 19.40 -17.09
CA TRP A 161 -4.48 18.92 -16.02
C TRP A 161 -5.51 19.98 -15.60
N VAL A 162 -6.77 19.61 -15.55
CA VAL A 162 -7.81 20.44 -14.97
C VAL A 162 -7.58 20.55 -13.44
N LEU A 163 -7.93 21.70 -12.85
CA LEU A 163 -7.70 21.96 -11.41
C LEU A 163 -8.28 20.86 -10.51
N GLU A 164 -9.48 20.38 -10.82
CA GLU A 164 -10.14 19.31 -10.09
C GLU A 164 -9.33 18.01 -10.08
N GLN A 165 -8.75 17.64 -11.22
CA GLN A 165 -7.88 16.46 -11.33
C GLN A 165 -6.62 16.61 -10.48
N LYS A 166 -6.02 17.80 -10.44
CA LYS A 166 -4.85 18.09 -9.61
C LYS A 166 -5.19 17.95 -8.14
N ILE A 167 -6.31 18.53 -7.70
CA ILE A 167 -6.78 18.43 -6.30
C ILE A 167 -7.01 16.97 -5.91
N TYR A 168 -7.71 16.21 -6.75
CA TYR A 168 -7.97 14.79 -6.51
C TYR A 168 -6.68 13.98 -6.35
N LEU A 169 -5.70 14.18 -7.24
CA LEU A 169 -4.43 13.47 -7.18
C LEU A 169 -3.59 13.87 -5.96
N VAL A 170 -3.60 15.15 -5.58
CA VAL A 170 -2.92 15.62 -4.35
C VAL A 170 -3.54 14.99 -3.11
N LEU A 171 -4.88 14.89 -3.03
CA LEU A 171 -5.58 14.22 -1.94
C LEU A 171 -5.22 12.72 -1.89
N LEU A 172 -5.19 12.04 -3.04
CA LEU A 172 -4.83 10.63 -3.12
C LEU A 172 -3.38 10.37 -2.63
N VAL A 173 -2.44 11.25 -3.02
CA VAL A 173 -1.05 11.19 -2.51
C VAL A 173 -0.98 11.51 -1.02
N GLY A 174 -1.78 12.47 -0.55
CA GLY A 174 -1.88 12.79 0.88
C GLY A 174 -2.31 11.59 1.71
N ILE A 175 -3.33 10.87 1.27
CA ILE A 175 -3.77 9.61 1.90
C ILE A 175 -2.62 8.61 1.93
N TYR A 176 -1.95 8.38 0.81
CA TYR A 176 -0.83 7.43 0.71
C TYR A 176 0.36 7.76 1.61
N VAL A 177 0.66 9.03 1.86
CA VAL A 177 1.81 9.44 2.69
C VAL A 177 1.49 9.34 4.19
N VAL A 178 0.22 9.42 4.56
CA VAL A 178 -0.23 9.38 5.97
C VAL A 178 -0.41 7.95 6.48
N THR A 179 -0.58 6.97 5.58
CA THR A 179 -0.68 5.53 5.89
C THR A 179 0.67 4.85 5.94
#